data_9745b93c165c35b57ade19843d4214e0
#
_entry.id   9745b93c165c35b57ade19843d4214e0
#
_cell.length_a   1.000
_cell.length_b   1.000
_cell.length_c   1.000
_cell.angle_alpha   90.00
_cell.angle_beta   90.00
_cell.angle_gamma   90.00
#
_symmetry.space_group_name_H-M   'P 1'
#
loop_
_entity.id
_entity.type
_entity.pdbx_description
1 polymer ?
#
loop_
_entity_poly.entity_id
_entity_poly.type
_entity_poly.pdbx_seq_one_letter_code
_entity_poly.pdbx_strand_id
1 'polypeptide(L)'
;EFETTIESDTTNLNHLIKKILDEHGDQIHFLRDPTRGGVATVMNELAGFSKLGMNLIQKDIPVDEQVEGACEMLGLDPLYVANEGLFIAIVDAAIADSVLRLMQQDDKGIDAAIIGEVTTDHPGQVVMTSRIGGRRVVNYLAGEQLPRIC
;
A
#
# COMPACT_ATOMS: atom_id res chain seq x y z
N GLU A 1 -26.19 14.04 5.19
CA GLU A 1 -24.94 14.63 4.65
C GLU A 1 -23.88 14.43 5.71
N PHE A 2 -22.80 13.78 5.34
CA PHE A 2 -21.62 13.72 6.20
C PHE A 2 -20.82 15.02 5.95
N GLU A 3 -20.72 15.89 6.95
CA GLU A 3 -19.73 16.95 6.93
C GLU A 3 -18.36 16.30 7.13
N THR A 4 -17.54 16.29 6.07
CA THR A 4 -16.18 15.77 6.12
C THR A 4 -15.21 16.71 5.45
N THR A 5 -13.99 16.75 5.95
CA THR A 5 -12.85 17.44 5.34
C THR A 5 -11.98 16.48 4.52
N ILE A 6 -12.46 15.24 4.28
CA ILE A 6 -11.76 14.28 3.41
C ILE A 6 -11.71 14.86 1.99
N GLU A 7 -10.51 15.05 1.49
CA GLU A 7 -10.23 15.45 0.13
C GLU A 7 -9.98 14.22 -0.76
N SER A 8 -10.08 14.41 -2.10
CA SER A 8 -9.71 13.36 -3.05
C SER A 8 -8.20 13.06 -2.93
N ASP A 9 -7.87 11.78 -2.88
CA ASP A 9 -6.49 11.27 -2.88
C ASP A 9 -5.80 11.36 -4.24
N THR A 10 -6.57 11.64 -5.32
CA THR A 10 -6.03 11.70 -6.68
C THR A 10 -4.97 12.77 -6.82
N THR A 11 -3.73 12.37 -7.09
CA THR A 11 -2.60 13.28 -7.27
C THR A 11 -1.64 12.76 -8.34
N ASN A 12 -0.86 13.68 -8.92
CA ASN A 12 0.13 13.34 -9.92
C ASN A 12 1.46 12.95 -9.25
N LEU A 13 1.84 11.67 -9.35
CA LEU A 13 3.03 11.08 -8.75
C LEU A 13 4.19 10.85 -9.73
N ASN A 14 4.02 11.21 -11.02
CA ASN A 14 5.01 10.91 -12.06
C ASN A 14 6.38 11.52 -11.78
N HIS A 15 6.44 12.73 -11.19
CA HIS A 15 7.68 13.39 -10.84
C HIS A 15 8.44 12.62 -9.75
N LEU A 16 7.74 12.20 -8.72
CA LEU A 16 8.31 11.41 -7.63
C LEU A 16 8.81 10.05 -8.12
N ILE A 17 7.99 9.35 -8.91
CA ILE A 17 8.36 8.07 -9.52
C ILE A 17 9.60 8.23 -10.41
N LYS A 18 9.63 9.27 -11.25
CA LYS A 18 10.81 9.54 -12.08
C LYS A 18 12.07 9.74 -11.23
N LYS A 19 11.97 10.50 -10.16
CA LYS A 19 13.10 10.79 -9.27
C LYS A 19 13.68 9.53 -8.65
N ILE A 20 12.84 8.61 -8.13
CA ILE A 20 13.33 7.35 -7.55
C ILE A 20 13.89 6.40 -8.62
N LEU A 21 13.31 6.38 -9.82
CA LEU A 21 13.82 5.56 -10.92
C LEU A 21 15.15 6.06 -11.47
N ASP A 22 15.33 7.37 -11.57
CA ASP A 22 16.60 7.98 -12.04
C ASP A 22 17.76 7.65 -11.07
N GLU A 23 17.49 7.51 -9.77
CA GLU A 23 18.50 7.29 -8.75
C GLU A 23 18.72 5.80 -8.43
N HIS A 24 17.65 5.00 -8.45
CA HIS A 24 17.66 3.61 -7.97
C HIS A 24 17.01 2.60 -8.93
N GLY A 25 16.80 2.94 -10.20
CA GLY A 25 15.98 2.15 -11.12
C GLY A 25 16.27 0.66 -11.18
N ASP A 26 17.56 0.28 -11.17
CA ASP A 26 17.99 -1.13 -11.26
C ASP A 26 17.65 -1.95 -10.01
N GLN A 27 17.32 -1.29 -8.91
CA GLN A 27 17.03 -1.91 -7.61
C GLN A 27 15.55 -1.79 -7.23
N ILE A 28 14.71 -1.29 -8.15
CA ILE A 28 13.27 -1.21 -7.99
C ILE A 28 12.64 -2.32 -8.82
N HIS A 29 12.02 -3.28 -8.14
CA HIS A 29 11.49 -4.50 -8.76
C HIS A 29 10.03 -4.39 -9.16
N PHE A 30 9.29 -3.48 -8.53
CA PHE A 30 7.86 -3.35 -8.75
C PHE A 30 7.39 -1.95 -8.37
N LEU A 31 6.47 -1.40 -9.19
CA LEU A 31 5.77 -0.13 -8.95
C LEU A 31 4.34 -0.30 -9.42
N ARG A 32 3.36 0.00 -8.57
CA ARG A 32 1.94 -0.03 -8.94
C ARG A 32 1.09 0.81 -8.00
N ASP A 33 0.06 1.43 -8.55
CA ASP A 33 -1.03 2.07 -7.82
C ASP A 33 -2.05 1.02 -7.34
N PRO A 34 -2.56 1.10 -6.12
CA PRO A 34 -3.54 0.19 -5.57
C PRO A 34 -4.97 0.63 -5.92
N THR A 35 -5.32 0.68 -7.21
CA THR A 35 -6.61 1.15 -7.69
C THR A 35 -7.74 0.22 -7.24
N ARG A 36 -7.98 -0.90 -7.90
CA ARG A 36 -9.09 -1.79 -7.59
C ARG A 36 -8.74 -2.75 -6.45
N GLY A 37 -9.54 -2.73 -5.37
CA GLY A 37 -9.37 -3.62 -4.22
C GLY A 37 -8.16 -3.27 -3.36
N GLY A 38 -7.62 -2.05 -3.53
CA GLY A 38 -6.62 -1.46 -2.65
C GLY A 38 -5.29 -2.21 -2.56
N VAL A 39 -4.55 -1.90 -1.52
CA VAL A 39 -3.25 -2.53 -1.20
C VAL A 39 -3.36 -4.04 -1.08
N ALA A 40 -4.46 -4.53 -0.47
CA ALA A 40 -4.67 -5.97 -0.28
C ALA A 40 -4.67 -6.74 -1.60
N THR A 41 -5.36 -6.22 -2.63
CA THR A 41 -5.42 -6.87 -3.94
C THR A 41 -4.06 -6.87 -4.63
N VAL A 42 -3.37 -5.73 -4.67
CA VAL A 42 -2.04 -5.61 -5.28
C VAL A 42 -1.05 -6.57 -4.62
N MET A 43 -1.04 -6.65 -3.30
CA MET A 43 -0.13 -7.55 -2.58
C MET A 43 -0.44 -9.01 -2.86
N ASN A 44 -1.72 -9.41 -2.91
CA ASN A 44 -2.11 -10.78 -3.23
C ASN A 44 -1.77 -11.17 -4.68
N GLU A 45 -1.99 -10.27 -5.65
CA GLU A 45 -1.58 -10.48 -7.04
C GLU A 45 -0.08 -10.70 -7.14
N LEU A 46 0.70 -9.86 -6.48
CA LEU A 46 2.15 -9.93 -6.49
C LEU A 46 2.66 -11.22 -5.81
N ALA A 47 2.12 -11.59 -4.64
CA ALA A 47 2.46 -12.83 -3.95
C ALA A 47 2.13 -14.06 -4.82
N GLY A 48 0.96 -14.08 -5.44
CA GLY A 48 0.51 -15.17 -6.32
C GLY A 48 1.39 -15.30 -7.58
N PHE A 49 1.77 -14.18 -8.18
CA PHE A 49 2.62 -14.16 -9.38
C PHE A 49 4.08 -14.53 -9.08
N SER A 50 4.68 -13.92 -8.06
CA SER A 50 6.09 -14.13 -7.69
C SER A 50 6.34 -15.47 -6.99
N LYS A 51 5.31 -16.08 -6.43
CA LYS A 51 5.42 -17.23 -5.53
C LYS A 51 6.23 -16.97 -4.26
N LEU A 52 6.28 -15.70 -3.87
CA LEU A 52 6.88 -15.24 -2.61
C LEU A 52 5.79 -14.88 -1.60
N GLY A 53 6.15 -14.84 -0.33
CA GLY A 53 5.28 -14.32 0.73
C GLY A 53 5.43 -12.82 0.88
N MET A 54 4.38 -12.16 1.39
CA MET A 54 4.40 -10.75 1.76
C MET A 54 4.06 -10.61 3.24
N ASN A 55 4.96 -10.02 4.02
CA ASN A 55 4.70 -9.64 5.40
C ASN A 55 4.36 -8.16 5.47
N LEU A 56 3.16 -7.82 5.90
CA LEU A 56 2.74 -6.45 6.16
C LEU A 56 2.71 -6.16 7.67
N ILE A 57 2.98 -4.93 8.03
CA ILE A 57 2.94 -4.45 9.42
C ILE A 57 1.87 -3.37 9.51
N GLN A 58 0.72 -3.68 10.08
CA GLN A 58 -0.45 -2.80 10.10
C GLN A 58 -0.17 -1.41 10.68
N LYS A 59 0.63 -1.34 11.75
CA LYS A 59 0.95 -0.06 12.41
C LYS A 59 1.80 0.88 11.56
N ASP A 60 2.51 0.33 10.55
CA ASP A 60 3.42 1.08 9.69
C ASP A 60 2.74 1.50 8.38
N ILE A 61 1.50 1.06 8.14
CA ILE A 61 0.69 1.47 6.99
C ILE A 61 0.04 2.81 7.32
N PRO A 62 0.42 3.91 6.63
CA PRO A 62 -0.20 5.20 6.87
C PRO A 62 -1.66 5.19 6.39
N VAL A 63 -2.56 5.55 7.26
CA VAL A 63 -3.99 5.74 6.97
C VAL A 63 -4.42 7.04 7.66
N ASP A 64 -5.07 7.92 6.92
CA ASP A 64 -5.64 9.14 7.49
C ASP A 64 -6.69 8.80 8.56
N GLU A 65 -6.66 9.49 9.71
CA GLU A 65 -7.57 9.21 10.82
C GLU A 65 -9.05 9.33 10.46
N GLN A 66 -9.39 10.28 9.56
CA GLN A 66 -10.78 10.44 9.10
C GLN A 66 -11.19 9.30 8.18
N VAL A 67 -10.27 8.80 7.34
CA VAL A 67 -10.51 7.63 6.49
C VAL A 67 -10.65 6.38 7.35
N GLU A 68 -9.79 6.21 8.36
CA GLU A 68 -9.88 5.08 9.30
C GLU A 68 -11.24 5.09 10.03
N GLY A 69 -11.65 6.25 10.57
CA GLY A 69 -12.94 6.41 11.24
C GLY A 69 -14.13 6.15 10.32
N ALA A 70 -14.09 6.62 9.08
CA ALA A 70 -15.14 6.35 8.09
C ALA A 70 -15.21 4.86 7.74
N CYS A 71 -14.08 4.20 7.56
CA CYS A 71 -14.02 2.76 7.31
C CYS A 71 -14.59 1.95 8.49
N GLU A 72 -14.26 2.30 9.73
CA GLU A 72 -14.81 1.66 10.92
C GLU A 72 -16.35 1.78 10.97
N MET A 73 -16.88 2.97 10.72
CA MET A 73 -18.33 3.21 10.70
C MET A 73 -19.06 2.40 9.62
N LEU A 74 -18.41 2.17 8.47
CA LEU A 74 -18.97 1.44 7.34
C LEU A 74 -18.67 -0.07 7.38
N GLY A 75 -17.88 -0.54 8.34
CA GLY A 75 -17.43 -1.92 8.41
C GLY A 75 -16.45 -2.30 7.31
N LEU A 76 -15.70 -1.34 6.78
CA LEU A 76 -14.70 -1.52 5.72
C LEU A 76 -13.29 -1.64 6.33
N ASP A 77 -12.42 -2.39 5.64
CA ASP A 77 -10.99 -2.41 5.96
C ASP A 77 -10.26 -1.49 4.95
N PRO A 78 -9.52 -0.46 5.42
CA PRO A 78 -8.81 0.48 4.56
C PRO A 78 -7.89 -0.19 3.53
N LEU A 79 -7.33 -1.37 3.83
CA LEU A 79 -6.47 -2.12 2.91
C LEU A 79 -7.17 -2.51 1.60
N TYR A 80 -8.50 -2.58 1.59
CA TYR A 80 -9.28 -2.96 0.41
C TYR A 80 -9.92 -1.77 -0.30
N VAL A 81 -9.75 -0.56 0.24
CA VAL A 81 -10.24 0.66 -0.38
C VAL A 81 -9.32 1.05 -1.53
N ALA A 82 -9.92 1.30 -2.70
CA ALA A 82 -9.17 1.78 -3.87
C ALA A 82 -8.55 3.15 -3.57
N ASN A 83 -7.31 3.34 -4.02
CA ASN A 83 -6.59 4.59 -3.86
C ASN A 83 -5.78 4.90 -5.12
N GLU A 84 -5.96 6.08 -5.71
CA GLU A 84 -5.31 6.52 -6.94
C GLU A 84 -4.22 7.58 -6.69
N GLY A 85 -4.11 8.09 -5.46
CA GLY A 85 -3.15 9.10 -5.03
C GLY A 85 -1.89 8.54 -4.39
N LEU A 86 -1.66 7.24 -4.47
CA LEU A 86 -0.46 6.59 -3.94
C LEU A 86 0.06 5.49 -4.87
N PHE A 87 1.26 5.04 -4.63
CA PHE A 87 1.82 3.84 -5.27
C PHE A 87 2.54 2.96 -4.26
N ILE A 88 2.67 1.69 -4.62
CA ILE A 88 3.44 0.68 -3.89
C ILE A 88 4.71 0.39 -4.68
N ALA A 89 5.84 0.38 -3.99
CA ALA A 89 7.13 -0.02 -4.54
C ALA A 89 7.68 -1.23 -3.81
N ILE A 90 8.27 -2.17 -4.55
CA ILE A 90 9.14 -3.22 -4.01
C ILE A 90 10.56 -2.89 -4.45
N VAL A 91 11.45 -2.77 -3.50
CA VAL A 91 12.84 -2.38 -3.72
C VAL A 91 13.78 -3.34 -3.00
N ASP A 92 15.05 -3.34 -3.39
CA ASP A 92 16.08 -4.04 -2.64
C ASP A 92 16.15 -3.53 -1.20
N ALA A 93 16.24 -4.45 -0.23
CA ALA A 93 16.32 -4.11 1.19
C ALA A 93 17.49 -3.16 1.50
N ALA A 94 18.59 -3.28 0.77
CA ALA A 94 19.79 -2.45 0.95
C ALA A 94 19.55 -0.96 0.66
N ILE A 95 18.57 -0.63 -0.19
CA ILE A 95 18.27 0.76 -0.57
C ILE A 95 16.95 1.28 0.01
N ALA A 96 16.18 0.45 0.72
CA ALA A 96 14.85 0.80 1.18
C ALA A 96 14.81 2.13 1.96
N ASP A 97 15.74 2.33 2.89
CA ASP A 97 15.85 3.58 3.66
C ASP A 97 16.25 4.78 2.79
N SER A 98 17.06 4.55 1.74
CA SER A 98 17.46 5.61 0.82
C SER A 98 16.28 6.07 -0.03
N VAL A 99 15.53 5.12 -0.57
CA VAL A 99 14.31 5.38 -1.34
C VAL A 99 13.27 6.09 -0.48
N LEU A 100 13.05 5.60 0.76
CA LEU A 100 12.13 6.23 1.70
C LEU A 100 12.48 7.70 1.95
N ARG A 101 13.74 7.99 2.28
CA ARG A 101 14.20 9.37 2.48
C ARG A 101 14.01 10.24 1.24
N LEU A 102 14.29 9.68 0.06
CA LEU A 102 14.11 10.40 -1.22
C LEU A 102 12.64 10.74 -1.45
N MET A 103 11.74 9.81 -1.15
CA MET A 103 10.29 10.05 -1.24
C MET A 103 9.83 11.12 -0.26
N GLN A 104 10.24 11.04 1.00
CA GLN A 104 9.84 11.97 2.07
C GLN A 104 10.39 13.40 1.90
N GLN A 105 11.35 13.62 1.02
CA GLN A 105 11.81 14.96 0.62
C GLN A 105 10.89 15.67 -0.38
N ASP A 106 9.90 14.95 -0.92
CA ASP A 106 8.91 15.48 -1.84
C ASP A 106 7.57 15.64 -1.12
N ASP A 107 6.88 16.75 -1.35
CA ASP A 107 5.59 17.05 -0.70
C ASP A 107 4.55 15.95 -0.94
N LYS A 108 4.65 15.23 -2.07
CA LYS A 108 3.76 14.12 -2.42
C LYS A 108 4.14 12.79 -1.78
N GLY A 109 5.33 12.69 -1.22
CA GLY A 109 5.85 11.48 -0.59
C GLY A 109 6.10 11.62 0.91
N ILE A 110 5.66 12.71 1.53
CA ILE A 110 5.94 13.01 2.94
C ILE A 110 5.47 11.90 3.88
N ASP A 111 4.35 11.25 3.56
CA ASP A 111 3.77 10.16 4.35
C ASP A 111 4.23 8.77 3.86
N ALA A 112 5.22 8.71 2.97
CA ALA A 112 5.77 7.43 2.54
C ALA A 112 6.31 6.64 3.75
N ALA A 113 6.09 5.32 3.74
CA ALA A 113 6.51 4.42 4.81
C ALA A 113 6.94 3.06 4.26
N ILE A 114 7.83 2.39 4.98
CA ILE A 114 8.12 0.97 4.77
C ILE A 114 7.03 0.18 5.50
N ILE A 115 6.14 -0.44 4.75
CA ILE A 115 4.95 -1.12 5.29
C ILE A 115 5.12 -2.63 5.49
N GLY A 116 6.26 -3.19 5.06
CA GLY A 116 6.50 -4.61 5.17
C GLY A 116 7.68 -5.08 4.35
N GLU A 117 7.76 -6.39 4.16
CA GLU A 117 8.84 -7.05 3.44
C GLU A 117 8.34 -8.23 2.58
N VAL A 118 9.11 -8.53 1.54
CA VAL A 118 8.96 -9.77 0.76
C VAL A 118 9.77 -10.87 1.42
N THR A 119 9.20 -12.05 1.53
CA THR A 119 9.82 -13.20 2.20
C THR A 119 9.69 -14.49 1.38
N THR A 120 10.52 -15.46 1.68
CA THR A 120 10.36 -16.84 1.17
C THR A 120 9.40 -17.69 2.02
N ASP A 121 9.03 -17.21 3.20
CA ASP A 121 8.03 -17.85 4.05
C ASP A 121 6.64 -17.69 3.42
N HIS A 122 5.72 -18.64 3.68
CA HIS A 122 4.33 -18.66 3.21
C HIS A 122 4.16 -18.21 1.73
N PRO A 123 4.79 -18.91 0.75
CA PRO A 123 4.78 -18.53 -0.66
C PRO A 123 3.35 -18.32 -1.21
N GLY A 124 3.15 -17.23 -1.94
CA GLY A 124 1.86 -16.90 -2.53
C GLY A 124 0.82 -16.34 -1.57
N GLN A 125 1.20 -16.03 -0.33
CA GLN A 125 0.31 -15.48 0.68
C GLN A 125 0.76 -14.11 1.19
N VAL A 126 -0.22 -13.30 1.57
CA VAL A 126 -0.01 -12.04 2.28
C VAL A 126 -0.39 -12.23 3.73
N VAL A 127 0.53 -12.00 4.64
CA VAL A 127 0.32 -12.08 6.10
C VAL A 127 0.55 -10.71 6.69
N MET A 128 -0.38 -10.25 7.53
CA MET A 128 -0.26 -8.98 8.23
C MET A 128 -0.15 -9.19 9.73
N THR A 129 0.81 -8.51 10.33
CA THR A 129 0.91 -8.37 11.77
C THR A 129 0.06 -7.19 12.20
N SER A 130 -0.95 -7.45 13.06
CA SER A 130 -1.86 -6.43 13.57
C SER A 130 -1.18 -5.51 14.58
N ARG A 131 -1.80 -4.36 14.85
CA ARG A 131 -1.34 -3.39 15.85
C ARG A 131 -1.14 -4.00 17.25
N ILE A 132 -1.90 -5.05 17.59
CA ILE A 132 -1.80 -5.77 18.87
C ILE A 132 -0.93 -7.02 18.80
N GLY A 133 -0.19 -7.24 17.71
CA GLY A 133 0.78 -8.32 17.55
C GLY A 133 0.23 -9.64 16.99
N GLY A 134 -1.10 -9.77 16.79
CA GLY A 134 -1.69 -10.94 16.13
C GLY A 134 -1.35 -10.98 14.64
N ARG A 135 -1.23 -12.19 14.06
CA ARG A 135 -1.01 -12.37 12.62
C ARG A 135 -2.28 -12.85 11.95
N ARG A 136 -2.61 -12.29 10.79
CA ARG A 136 -3.72 -12.73 9.95
C ARG A 136 -3.32 -12.83 8.49
N VAL A 137 -3.92 -13.75 7.75
CA VAL A 137 -3.82 -13.79 6.30
C VAL A 137 -4.70 -12.66 5.74
N VAL A 138 -4.16 -11.87 4.82
CA VAL A 138 -4.90 -10.89 4.03
C VAL A 138 -5.35 -11.59 2.77
N ASN A 139 -6.63 -11.93 2.70
CA ASN A 139 -7.19 -12.66 1.57
C ASN A 139 -7.49 -11.72 0.39
N TYR A 140 -7.64 -12.31 -0.80
CA TYR A 140 -8.28 -11.65 -1.92
C TYR A 140 -9.71 -11.23 -1.55
N LEU A 141 -10.17 -10.09 -2.06
CA LEU A 141 -11.58 -9.71 -1.93
C LEU A 141 -12.49 -10.78 -2.54
N ALA A 142 -13.28 -11.43 -1.68
CA ALA A 142 -14.38 -12.28 -2.12
C ALA A 142 -15.63 -11.39 -2.31
N GLY A 143 -15.80 -10.84 -3.50
CA GLY A 143 -16.95 -9.98 -3.84
C GLY A 143 -16.62 -8.49 -3.95
N GLU A 144 -17.54 -7.73 -4.56
CA GLU A 144 -17.43 -6.27 -4.67
C GLU A 144 -17.88 -5.62 -3.34
N GLN A 145 -16.95 -5.02 -2.59
CA GLN A 145 -17.30 -4.28 -1.37
C GLN A 145 -17.78 -2.85 -1.65
N LEU A 146 -17.37 -2.29 -2.77
CA LEU A 146 -17.76 -0.94 -3.20
C LEU A 146 -18.21 -0.95 -4.65
N PRO A 147 -19.19 -0.09 -5.02
CA PRO A 147 -19.57 0.10 -6.41
C PRO A 147 -18.35 0.51 -7.25
N ARG A 148 -18.29 0.01 -8.48
CA ARG A 148 -17.27 0.45 -9.44
C ARG A 148 -17.54 1.91 -9.77
N ILE A 149 -16.69 2.80 -9.31
CA ILE A 149 -16.64 4.17 -9.80
C ILE A 149 -15.63 4.14 -10.96
N CYS A 150 -16.14 4.19 -12.16
CA CYS A 150 -15.36 4.39 -13.39
C CYS A 150 -15.61 5.78 -13.91
#